data_deacd7528cc3edacedb75498c4e2bdaf
#
_entry.id   deacd7528cc3edacedb75498c4e2bdaf
#
_cell.length_a   1.000
_cell.length_b   1.000
_cell.length_c   1.000
_cell.angle_alpha   90.00
_cell.angle_beta   90.00
_cell.angle_gamma   90.00
#
_symmetry.space_group_name_H-M   'P 1'
#
loop_
_entity.id
_entity.type
_entity.pdbx_description
1 polymer ?
#
loop_
_entity_poly.entity_id
_entity_poly.type
_entity_poly.pdbx_seq_one_letter_code
_entity_poly.pdbx_strand_id
1 'polypeptide(L)'
;MLITLHSNGYEVAVNTMGAELKSFKDPSGKEYVWNSDPAFWMRSSPLLFPTIGNLRNGETTMKGQVYPLVKHGFCKDTEFEVKDLSDDTVTFLLHANEETLKSYPYQFELSL
;
A
#
# COMPACT_ATOMS: atom_id res chain seq x y z
N MET A 1 -7.85 -7.73 3.80
CA MET A 1 -9.30 -7.46 4.00
C MET A 1 -9.68 -6.22 3.19
N LEU A 2 -10.86 -6.20 2.59
CA LEU A 2 -11.36 -5.04 1.84
C LEU A 2 -12.24 -4.18 2.75
N ILE A 3 -11.91 -2.88 2.83
CA ILE A 3 -12.68 -1.88 3.58
C ILE A 3 -13.41 -1.01 2.59
N THR A 4 -14.71 -0.82 2.78
CA THR A 4 -15.53 0.03 1.93
C THR A 4 -15.98 1.27 2.71
N LEU A 5 -15.80 2.43 2.09
CA LEU A 5 -16.19 3.74 2.62
C LEU A 5 -17.29 4.34 1.74
N HIS A 6 -18.16 5.13 2.34
CA HIS A 6 -19.26 5.80 1.64
C HIS A 6 -19.34 7.27 2.03
N SER A 7 -19.46 8.15 1.05
CA SER A 7 -19.70 9.58 1.28
C SER A 7 -20.43 10.21 0.10
N ASN A 8 -21.56 10.88 0.36
CA ASN A 8 -22.33 11.61 -0.66
C ASN A 8 -22.66 10.79 -1.94
N GLY A 9 -22.92 9.49 -1.79
CA GLY A 9 -23.19 8.58 -2.90
C GLY A 9 -21.96 8.02 -3.61
N TYR A 10 -20.75 8.46 -3.24
CA TYR A 10 -19.50 7.85 -3.68
C TYR A 10 -19.17 6.63 -2.83
N GLU A 11 -18.54 5.65 -3.46
CA GLU A 11 -18.04 4.44 -2.81
C GLU A 11 -16.55 4.26 -3.08
N VAL A 12 -15.79 4.00 -2.03
CA VAL A 12 -14.35 3.73 -2.12
C VAL A 12 -14.06 2.39 -1.46
N ALA A 13 -13.27 1.53 -2.11
CA ALA A 13 -12.79 0.30 -1.51
C ALA A 13 -11.26 0.27 -1.45
N VAL A 14 -10.72 -0.02 -0.26
CA VAL A 14 -9.28 -0.09 0.02
C VAL A 14 -8.95 -1.44 0.63
N ASN A 15 -7.91 -2.10 0.12
CA ASN A 15 -7.43 -3.35 0.70
C ASN A 15 -6.43 -3.05 1.82
N THR A 16 -6.57 -3.72 2.97
CA THR A 16 -5.60 -3.62 4.08
C THR A 16 -4.20 -4.11 3.67
N MET A 17 -4.13 -5.09 2.76
CA MET A 17 -2.86 -5.46 2.14
C MET A 17 -2.36 -4.33 1.25
N GLY A 18 -1.25 -3.71 1.67
CA GLY A 18 -0.64 -2.58 0.98
C GLY A 18 -1.37 -1.25 1.13
N ALA A 19 -2.45 -1.18 1.92
CA ALA A 19 -3.38 -0.05 1.97
C ALA A 19 -3.77 0.43 0.56
N GLU A 20 -3.98 -0.54 -0.35
CA GLU A 20 -4.13 -0.30 -1.78
C GLU A 20 -5.57 0.06 -2.14
N LEU A 21 -5.79 1.23 -2.78
CA LEU A 21 -7.08 1.61 -3.34
C LEU A 21 -7.46 0.65 -4.46
N LYS A 22 -8.61 0.01 -4.34
CA LYS A 22 -9.09 -1.03 -5.28
C LYS A 22 -10.30 -0.59 -6.10
N SER A 23 -11.07 0.38 -5.61
CA SER A 23 -12.27 0.86 -6.29
C SER A 23 -12.56 2.30 -5.86
N PHE A 24 -13.01 3.12 -6.80
CA PHE A 24 -13.60 4.43 -6.56
C PHE A 24 -14.75 4.63 -7.54
N LYS A 25 -15.96 4.61 -7.02
CA LYS A 25 -17.19 4.77 -7.81
C LYS A 25 -17.91 6.07 -7.49
N ASP A 26 -18.42 6.71 -8.53
CA ASP A 26 -19.31 7.87 -8.37
C ASP A 26 -20.76 7.43 -8.06
N PRO A 27 -21.67 8.40 -7.78
CA PRO A 27 -23.08 8.09 -7.50
C PRO A 27 -23.83 7.38 -8.63
N SER A 28 -23.32 7.42 -9.88
CA SER A 28 -23.88 6.67 -11.01
C SER A 28 -23.40 5.22 -11.09
N GLY A 29 -22.44 4.84 -10.21
CA GLY A 29 -21.80 3.53 -10.20
C GLY A 29 -20.64 3.40 -11.18
N LYS A 30 -20.18 4.49 -11.80
CA LYS A 30 -19.03 4.48 -12.69
C LYS A 30 -17.73 4.27 -11.90
N GLU A 31 -16.96 3.26 -12.29
CA GLU A 31 -15.67 2.93 -11.70
C GLU A 31 -14.55 3.76 -12.33
N TYR A 32 -13.66 4.33 -11.50
CA TYR A 32 -12.52 5.15 -11.92
C TYR A 32 -11.16 4.48 -11.69
N VAL A 33 -11.11 3.37 -10.94
CA VAL A 33 -9.87 2.66 -10.65
C VAL A 33 -9.73 1.46 -11.58
N TRP A 34 -8.51 1.18 -12.02
CA TRP A 34 -8.18 -0.02 -12.79
C TRP A 34 -8.58 -1.29 -12.04
N ASN A 35 -9.21 -2.23 -12.73
CA ASN A 35 -9.80 -3.45 -12.14
C ASN A 35 -8.79 -4.51 -11.69
N SER A 36 -7.49 -4.24 -11.79
CA SER A 36 -6.40 -5.17 -11.43
C SER A 36 -6.41 -6.48 -12.24
N ASP A 37 -6.81 -6.43 -13.52
CA ASP A 37 -6.84 -7.60 -14.40
C ASP A 37 -5.44 -8.24 -14.50
N PRO A 38 -5.25 -9.48 -14.04
CA PRO A 38 -3.94 -10.12 -14.01
C PRO A 38 -3.36 -10.41 -15.40
N ALA A 39 -4.20 -10.39 -16.46
CA ALA A 39 -3.72 -10.51 -17.84
C ALA A 39 -2.88 -9.31 -18.30
N PHE A 40 -3.01 -8.16 -17.61
CA PHE A 40 -2.30 -6.93 -17.93
C PHE A 40 -1.48 -6.44 -16.73
N TRP A 41 -2.14 -6.09 -15.63
CA TRP A 41 -1.49 -5.58 -14.40
C TRP A 41 -2.38 -5.82 -13.18
N MET A 42 -1.91 -6.67 -12.27
CA MET A 42 -2.68 -7.13 -11.10
C MET A 42 -2.80 -6.13 -9.95
N ARG A 43 -2.19 -4.95 -10.08
CA ARG A 43 -2.28 -3.86 -9.11
C ARG A 43 -3.20 -2.76 -9.62
N SER A 44 -3.66 -1.89 -8.73
CA SER A 44 -4.44 -0.70 -9.08
C SER A 44 -3.75 0.60 -8.68
N SER A 45 -3.34 0.71 -7.40
CA SER A 45 -2.65 1.89 -6.87
C SER A 45 -1.68 1.49 -5.75
N PRO A 46 -0.61 0.76 -6.05
CA PRO A 46 0.32 0.27 -5.03
C PRO A 46 1.05 1.42 -4.34
N LEU A 47 1.17 1.34 -3.02
CA LEU A 47 1.96 2.25 -2.23
C LEU A 47 3.45 1.97 -2.41
N LEU A 48 4.21 2.99 -2.81
CA LEU A 48 5.64 2.89 -3.11
C LEU A 48 6.47 3.37 -1.92
N PHE A 49 6.94 2.44 -1.09
CA PHE A 49 7.78 2.72 0.06
C PHE A 49 8.62 1.48 0.45
N PRO A 50 9.91 1.64 0.84
CA PRO A 50 10.66 2.90 1.00
C PRO A 50 11.27 3.43 -0.29
N THR A 51 11.13 2.75 -1.40
CA THR A 51 11.71 3.14 -2.69
C THR A 51 10.67 3.23 -3.81
N ILE A 52 11.00 3.98 -4.86
CA ILE A 52 10.23 4.07 -6.10
C ILE A 52 11.08 3.50 -7.23
N GLY A 53 10.54 2.54 -7.97
CA GLY A 53 11.25 1.86 -9.06
C GLY A 53 12.18 0.76 -8.57
N ASN A 54 13.07 0.34 -9.47
CA ASN A 54 14.11 -0.65 -9.19
C ASN A 54 15.37 0.03 -8.67
N LEU A 55 15.99 -0.59 -7.67
CA LEU A 55 17.36 -0.29 -7.31
C LEU A 55 18.35 -1.05 -8.21
N ARG A 56 19.53 -0.47 -8.41
CA ARG A 56 20.61 -1.13 -9.12
C ARG A 56 20.96 -2.45 -8.41
N ASN A 57 20.93 -3.56 -9.14
CA ASN A 57 21.13 -4.92 -8.62
C ASN A 57 20.11 -5.34 -7.52
N GLY A 58 18.99 -4.63 -7.35
CA GLY A 58 17.96 -4.94 -6.35
C GLY A 58 18.40 -4.69 -4.91
N GLU A 59 19.42 -3.86 -4.67
CA GLU A 59 20.00 -3.65 -3.34
C GLU A 59 20.47 -2.22 -3.13
N THR A 60 20.65 -1.84 -1.87
CA THR A 60 21.26 -0.56 -1.48
C THR A 60 22.06 -0.69 -0.19
N THR A 61 22.92 0.27 0.07
CA THR A 61 23.72 0.31 1.30
C THR A 61 23.08 1.27 2.31
N MET A 62 22.82 0.77 3.50
CA MET A 62 22.30 1.53 4.64
C MET A 62 23.06 1.14 5.89
N LYS A 63 23.40 2.11 6.74
CA LYS A 63 24.21 1.86 7.97
C LYS A 63 25.47 1.06 7.73
N GLY A 64 26.12 1.26 6.58
CA GLY A 64 27.36 0.55 6.21
C GLY A 64 27.16 -0.90 5.78
N GLN A 65 25.94 -1.38 5.60
CA GLN A 65 25.62 -2.75 5.16
C GLN A 65 24.74 -2.74 3.92
N VAL A 66 24.81 -3.81 3.14
CA VAL A 66 24.00 -4.00 1.93
C VAL A 66 22.68 -4.67 2.31
N TYR A 67 21.57 -4.07 1.85
CA TYR A 67 20.22 -4.58 2.05
C TYR A 67 19.51 -4.81 0.73
N PRO A 68 18.80 -5.94 0.56
CA PRO A 68 17.95 -6.17 -0.59
C PRO A 68 16.67 -5.35 -0.47
N LEU A 69 16.23 -4.74 -1.57
CA LEU A 69 14.92 -4.10 -1.67
C LEU A 69 14.28 -4.45 -3.02
N VAL A 70 13.08 -4.97 -2.97
CA VAL A 70 12.29 -5.27 -4.17
C VAL A 70 11.83 -3.98 -4.85
N LYS A 71 11.51 -4.08 -6.13
CA LYS A 71 10.92 -2.97 -6.90
C LYS A 71 9.78 -2.32 -6.13
N HIS A 72 9.84 -1.00 -5.96
CA HIS A 72 8.87 -0.18 -5.24
C HIS A 72 8.79 -0.44 -3.71
N GLY A 73 9.75 -1.19 -3.15
CA GLY A 73 9.76 -1.50 -1.73
C GLY A 73 8.72 -2.52 -1.30
N PHE A 74 8.44 -2.59 0.00
CA PHE A 74 7.67 -3.66 0.61
C PHE A 74 6.23 -3.28 1.00
N CYS A 75 5.88 -2.00 1.11
CA CYS A 75 4.56 -1.60 1.63
C CYS A 75 3.39 -2.17 0.84
N LYS A 76 3.51 -2.25 -0.49
CA LYS A 76 2.50 -2.83 -1.38
C LYS A 76 2.17 -4.31 -1.09
N ASP A 77 3.08 -5.02 -0.41
CA ASP A 77 2.99 -6.44 -0.07
C ASP A 77 2.89 -6.69 1.44
N THR A 78 2.63 -5.64 2.22
CA THR A 78 2.54 -5.73 3.68
C THR A 78 1.12 -5.43 4.16
N GLU A 79 0.64 -6.20 5.12
CA GLU A 79 -0.65 -5.96 5.76
C GLU A 79 -0.55 -4.75 6.69
N PHE A 80 -1.47 -3.80 6.51
CA PHE A 80 -1.61 -2.62 7.37
C PHE A 80 -2.64 -2.85 8.46
N GLU A 81 -2.37 -2.34 9.64
CA GLU A 81 -3.34 -2.26 10.73
C GLU A 81 -4.37 -1.17 10.42
N VAL A 82 -5.64 -1.43 10.74
CA VAL A 82 -6.70 -0.42 10.72
C VAL A 82 -6.73 0.25 12.08
N LYS A 83 -6.24 1.49 12.14
CA LYS A 83 -6.20 2.29 13.37
C LYS A 83 -7.54 2.92 13.71
N ASP A 84 -8.16 3.55 12.73
CA ASP A 84 -9.46 4.21 12.85
C ASP A 84 -10.32 3.90 11.64
N LEU A 85 -11.62 3.74 11.86
CA LEU A 85 -12.61 3.47 10.80
C LEU A 85 -13.95 4.15 11.12
N SER A 86 -14.47 4.88 10.15
CA SER A 86 -15.83 5.44 10.13
C SER A 86 -16.49 5.13 8.78
N ASP A 87 -17.66 5.70 8.52
CA ASP A 87 -18.38 5.48 7.26
C ASP A 87 -17.64 6.03 6.04
N ASP A 88 -16.88 7.12 6.22
CA ASP A 88 -16.23 7.87 5.14
C ASP A 88 -14.71 8.01 5.31
N THR A 89 -14.14 7.45 6.37
CA THR A 89 -12.71 7.58 6.68
C THR A 89 -12.13 6.29 7.20
N VAL A 90 -10.94 5.93 6.73
CA VAL A 90 -10.10 4.88 7.31
C VAL A 90 -8.68 5.39 7.49
N THR A 91 -8.09 5.09 8.63
CA THR A 91 -6.66 5.32 8.88
C THR A 91 -5.95 3.99 8.99
N PHE A 92 -4.99 3.79 8.11
CA PHE A 92 -4.09 2.64 8.11
C PHE A 92 -2.77 2.99 8.79
N LEU A 93 -2.18 1.99 9.44
CA LEU A 93 -0.92 2.14 10.16
C LEU A 93 0.01 0.95 9.87
N LEU A 94 1.27 1.25 9.63
CA LEU A 94 2.35 0.28 9.54
C LEU A 94 3.54 0.73 10.38
N HIS A 95 3.95 -0.12 11.32
CA HIS A 95 5.18 0.04 12.07
C HIS A 95 6.31 -0.82 11.50
N ALA A 96 7.55 -0.42 11.77
CA ALA A 96 8.69 -1.30 11.57
C ALA A 96 8.49 -2.61 12.35
N ASN A 97 8.80 -3.72 11.72
CA ASN A 97 8.70 -5.06 12.28
C ASN A 97 9.87 -5.93 11.81
N GLU A 98 9.93 -7.18 12.26
CA GLU A 98 11.04 -8.09 11.93
C GLU A 98 11.25 -8.25 10.42
N GLU A 99 10.17 -8.31 9.64
CA GLU A 99 10.28 -8.44 8.18
C GLU A 99 10.77 -7.16 7.50
N THR A 100 10.23 -5.99 7.89
CA THR A 100 10.68 -4.72 7.30
C THR A 100 12.13 -4.40 7.64
N LEU A 101 12.59 -4.76 8.84
CA LEU A 101 13.97 -4.53 9.29
C LEU A 101 15.01 -5.35 8.52
N LYS A 102 14.62 -6.44 7.86
CA LYS A 102 15.50 -7.22 6.98
C LYS A 102 15.91 -6.46 5.72
N SER A 103 15.07 -5.54 5.26
CA SER A 103 15.29 -4.75 4.03
C SER A 103 15.52 -3.28 4.29
N TYR A 104 15.01 -2.77 5.42
CA TYR A 104 15.04 -1.36 5.80
C TYR A 104 15.33 -1.23 7.29
N PRO A 105 16.60 -1.01 7.67
CA PRO A 105 17.07 -1.14 9.06
C PRO A 105 16.78 0.10 9.93
N TYR A 106 15.59 0.67 9.79
CA TYR A 106 15.15 1.84 10.52
C TYR A 106 13.81 1.60 11.19
N GLN A 107 13.62 2.17 12.37
CA GLN A 107 12.30 2.29 12.98
C GLN A 107 11.51 3.34 12.23
N PHE A 108 10.24 3.05 11.94
CA PHE A 108 9.33 3.98 11.29
C PHE A 108 7.88 3.73 11.72
N GLU A 109 7.08 4.75 11.56
CA GLU A 109 5.63 4.68 11.60
C GLU A 109 5.12 5.32 10.31
N LEU A 110 4.33 4.59 9.54
CA LEU A 110 3.70 5.07 8.31
C LEU A 110 2.18 5.08 8.53
N SER A 111 1.60 6.28 8.48
CA SER A 111 0.15 6.49 8.61
C SER A 111 -0.41 7.01 7.28
N LEU A 112 -1.51 6.42 6.85
CA LEU A 112 -2.23 6.76 5.61
C LEU A 112 -3.71 7.00 5.91
#